data_935adb09cd7ea528ca7d014a462be922
#
_entry.id   935adb09cd7ea528ca7d014a462be922
#
_cell.length_a   1.000
_cell.length_b   1.000
_cell.length_c   1.000
_cell.angle_alpha   90.00
_cell.angle_beta   90.00
_cell.angle_gamma   90.00
#
_symmetry.space_group_name_H-M   'P 1'
#
loop_
_entity.id
_entity.type
_entity.pdbx_description
1 polymer ?
#
loop_
_entity_poly.entity_id
_entity_poly.type
_entity_poly.pdbx_seq_one_letter_code
_entity_poly.pdbx_strand_id
1 'polypeptide(L)'
;METIDPRYLLRDVAKILEETGIPYCVTGGMAVYKWGRPRFTADIDIVIQLVPKNIDILAEKLLTLNEASYLSKEAMQRALVHHGEFNFIDGVTNVKVDFWVLGNDEFHKNQLRRRISEEIYGQTVYFVSPEDLILSKLLWHKESESTKQLEDIKSVIEVQEILDWEYLERWTKTQETWHILESLRKRVK
;
A
#
# COMPACT_ATOMS: atom_id res chain seq x y z
N MET A 1 -5.77 10.96 -26.61
CA MET A 1 -5.09 10.02 -25.70
C MET A 1 -6.14 9.57 -24.69
N GLU A 2 -6.54 8.32 -24.74
CA GLU A 2 -7.41 7.78 -23.68
C GLU A 2 -6.67 7.85 -22.36
N THR A 3 -7.35 8.38 -21.37
CA THR A 3 -6.78 8.48 -20.02
C THR A 3 -6.70 7.06 -19.44
N ILE A 4 -5.49 6.54 -19.24
CA ILE A 4 -5.27 5.23 -18.65
C ILE A 4 -5.71 5.32 -17.18
N ASP A 5 -6.77 4.59 -16.82
CA ASP A 5 -7.22 4.49 -15.43
C ASP A 5 -6.47 3.35 -14.73
N PRO A 6 -5.56 3.64 -13.79
CA PRO A 6 -4.77 2.62 -13.10
C PRO A 6 -5.61 1.63 -12.26
N ARG A 7 -6.88 1.95 -12.00
CA ARG A 7 -7.78 1.07 -11.25
C ARG A 7 -8.11 -0.23 -11.99
N TYR A 8 -8.03 -0.25 -13.33
CA TYR A 8 -8.17 -1.50 -14.09
C TYR A 8 -7.01 -2.45 -13.78
N LEU A 9 -5.77 -1.95 -13.80
CA LEU A 9 -4.61 -2.75 -13.44
C LEU A 9 -4.67 -3.18 -11.96
N LEU A 10 -5.06 -2.29 -11.06
CA LEU A 10 -5.25 -2.63 -9.64
C LEU A 10 -6.27 -3.76 -9.47
N ARG A 11 -7.40 -3.73 -10.16
CA ARG A 11 -8.40 -4.81 -10.17
C ARG A 11 -7.78 -6.15 -10.58
N ASP A 12 -7.01 -6.15 -11.67
CA ASP A 12 -6.45 -7.39 -12.24
C ASP A 12 -5.35 -7.97 -11.33
N VAL A 13 -4.51 -7.10 -10.76
CA VAL A 13 -3.50 -7.50 -9.76
C VAL A 13 -4.15 -8.03 -8.49
N ALA A 14 -5.19 -7.36 -7.98
CA ALA A 14 -5.94 -7.79 -6.80
C ALA A 14 -6.56 -9.18 -7.02
N LYS A 15 -7.15 -9.42 -8.19
CA LYS A 15 -7.69 -10.73 -8.58
C LYS A 15 -6.61 -11.83 -8.54
N ILE A 16 -5.41 -11.56 -9.07
CA ILE A 16 -4.29 -12.51 -9.02
C ILE A 16 -3.89 -12.81 -7.58
N LEU A 17 -3.80 -11.80 -6.72
CA LEU A 17 -3.44 -11.99 -5.31
C LEU A 17 -4.47 -12.83 -4.57
N GLU A 18 -5.77 -12.61 -4.81
CA GLU A 18 -6.85 -13.44 -4.25
C GLU A 18 -6.80 -14.87 -4.77
N GLU A 19 -6.64 -15.09 -6.08
CA GLU A 19 -6.55 -16.43 -6.69
C GLU A 19 -5.34 -17.22 -6.20
N THR A 20 -4.23 -16.55 -5.88
CA THR A 20 -3.01 -17.16 -5.35
C THR A 20 -3.01 -17.29 -3.83
N GLY A 21 -4.04 -16.77 -3.17
CA GLY A 21 -4.18 -16.80 -1.71
C GLY A 21 -3.08 -16.01 -0.99
N ILE A 22 -2.56 -14.95 -1.62
CA ILE A 22 -1.55 -14.07 -1.04
C ILE A 22 -2.24 -12.91 -0.32
N PRO A 23 -2.15 -12.82 1.03
CA PRO A 23 -2.73 -11.72 1.77
C PRO A 23 -2.07 -10.39 1.38
N TYR A 24 -2.88 -9.36 1.17
CA TYR A 24 -2.41 -8.05 0.72
C TYR A 24 -3.31 -6.91 1.20
N CYS A 25 -2.81 -5.68 1.11
CA CYS A 25 -3.62 -4.47 1.07
C CYS A 25 -2.93 -3.35 0.26
N VAL A 26 -3.75 -2.56 -0.42
CA VAL A 26 -3.32 -1.38 -1.17
C VAL A 26 -2.98 -0.26 -0.19
N THR A 27 -1.86 0.44 -0.43
CA THR A 27 -1.35 1.51 0.40
C THR A 27 -0.98 2.74 -0.46
N GLY A 28 -0.05 3.56 -0.01
CA GLY A 28 0.52 4.66 -0.79
C GLY A 28 -0.48 5.68 -1.31
N GLY A 29 -0.27 6.10 -2.56
CA GLY A 29 -1.07 7.14 -3.20
C GLY A 29 -2.52 6.76 -3.43
N MET A 30 -2.79 5.49 -3.78
CA MET A 30 -4.16 5.00 -4.00
C MET A 30 -4.97 4.96 -2.69
N ALA A 31 -4.33 4.61 -1.57
CA ALA A 31 -4.98 4.66 -0.27
C ALA A 31 -5.24 6.10 0.21
N VAL A 32 -4.34 7.05 -0.12
CA VAL A 32 -4.60 8.49 0.14
C VAL A 32 -5.77 8.99 -0.70
N TYR A 33 -5.88 8.58 -1.96
CA TYR A 33 -7.04 8.92 -2.80
C TYR A 33 -8.36 8.44 -2.18
N LYS A 34 -8.34 7.28 -1.51
CA LYS A 34 -9.52 6.71 -0.84
C LYS A 34 -9.85 7.40 0.48
N TRP A 35 -8.85 7.62 1.34
CA TRP A 35 -9.05 8.05 2.73
C TRP A 35 -8.84 9.55 2.97
N GLY A 36 -8.18 10.24 2.04
CA GLY A 36 -7.85 11.65 2.14
C GLY A 36 -8.38 12.46 0.98
N ARG A 37 -7.72 13.58 0.69
CA ARG A 37 -8.02 14.40 -0.47
C ARG A 37 -7.47 13.73 -1.73
N PRO A 38 -8.26 13.61 -2.80
CA PRO A 38 -7.78 13.07 -4.06
C PRO A 38 -6.56 13.81 -4.58
N ARG A 39 -5.52 13.08 -4.93
CA ARG A 39 -4.35 13.59 -5.63
C ARG A 39 -3.90 12.60 -6.70
N PHE A 40 -3.19 13.09 -7.69
CA PHE A 40 -2.60 12.23 -8.70
C PHE A 40 -1.56 11.28 -8.09
N THR A 41 -1.61 10.02 -8.50
CA THR A 41 -0.56 9.03 -8.27
C THR A 41 -0.34 8.23 -9.55
N ALA A 42 0.93 8.02 -9.90
CA ALA A 42 1.32 7.26 -11.09
C ALA A 42 1.48 5.77 -10.77
N ASP A 43 1.80 5.44 -9.52
CA ASP A 43 2.16 4.10 -9.10
C ASP A 43 1.06 3.51 -8.21
N ILE A 44 1.01 2.19 -8.18
CA ILE A 44 0.14 1.41 -7.29
C ILE A 44 1.04 0.76 -6.24
N ASP A 45 0.86 1.14 -4.98
CA ASP A 45 1.61 0.57 -3.85
C ASP A 45 0.77 -0.53 -3.18
N ILE A 46 1.33 -1.74 -3.06
CA ILE A 46 0.65 -2.89 -2.43
C ILE A 46 1.60 -3.54 -1.42
N VAL A 47 1.15 -3.68 -0.19
CA VAL A 47 1.84 -4.51 0.80
C VAL A 47 1.33 -5.95 0.72
N ILE A 48 2.22 -6.94 0.72
CA ILE A 48 1.89 -8.36 0.56
C ILE A 48 2.57 -9.22 1.61
N GLN A 49 1.90 -10.32 2.01
CA GLN A 49 2.52 -11.37 2.80
C GLN A 49 3.03 -12.48 1.86
N LEU A 50 4.22 -12.26 1.29
CA LEU A 50 4.85 -13.21 0.36
C LEU A 50 5.54 -14.34 1.14
N VAL A 51 5.45 -15.55 0.60
CA VAL A 51 6.21 -16.73 1.08
C VAL A 51 6.90 -17.40 -0.10
N PRO A 52 8.00 -18.19 0.11
CA PRO A 52 8.80 -18.75 -0.98
C PRO A 52 7.99 -19.50 -2.04
N LYS A 53 7.02 -20.29 -1.62
CA LYS A 53 6.17 -21.11 -2.52
C LYS A 53 5.28 -20.29 -3.46
N ASN A 54 5.05 -18.99 -3.15
CA ASN A 54 4.20 -18.11 -3.96
C ASN A 54 4.97 -17.36 -5.06
N ILE A 55 6.31 -17.34 -5.03
CA ILE A 55 7.11 -16.53 -5.96
C ILE A 55 6.83 -16.90 -7.41
N ASP A 56 6.94 -18.19 -7.75
CA ASP A 56 6.80 -18.63 -9.13
C ASP A 56 5.39 -18.40 -9.67
N ILE A 57 4.37 -18.76 -8.91
CA ILE A 57 2.99 -18.63 -9.35
C ILE A 57 2.57 -17.14 -9.47
N LEU A 58 3.01 -16.28 -8.55
CA LEU A 58 2.75 -14.85 -8.62
C LEU A 58 3.44 -14.23 -9.84
N ALA A 59 4.72 -14.55 -10.06
CA ALA A 59 5.46 -14.05 -11.21
C ALA A 59 4.84 -14.49 -12.53
N GLU A 60 4.48 -15.76 -12.67
CA GLU A 60 3.83 -16.28 -13.86
C GLU A 60 2.51 -15.57 -14.16
N LYS A 61 1.62 -15.45 -13.17
CA LYS A 61 0.32 -14.80 -13.34
C LYS A 61 0.45 -13.31 -13.67
N LEU A 62 1.36 -12.56 -13.03
CA LEU A 62 1.57 -11.15 -13.33
C LEU A 62 2.12 -10.96 -14.74
N LEU A 63 3.09 -11.76 -15.18
CA LEU A 63 3.66 -11.67 -16.52
C LEU A 63 2.68 -12.07 -17.63
N THR A 64 1.64 -12.84 -17.32
CA THR A 64 0.59 -13.19 -18.27
C THR A 64 -0.50 -12.13 -18.45
N LEU A 65 -0.50 -11.06 -17.64
CA LEU A 65 -1.45 -9.96 -17.82
C LEU A 65 -1.27 -9.28 -19.17
N ASN A 66 -0.03 -9.00 -19.57
CA ASN A 66 0.31 -8.37 -20.84
C ASN A 66 1.68 -8.83 -21.34
N GLU A 67 1.84 -9.03 -22.66
CA GLU A 67 3.05 -9.60 -23.28
C GLU A 67 4.35 -8.84 -23.01
N ALA A 68 4.30 -7.51 -22.89
CA ALA A 68 5.48 -6.66 -22.67
C ALA A 68 5.72 -6.30 -21.19
N SER A 69 5.05 -7.01 -20.27
CA SER A 69 5.18 -6.75 -18.83
C SER A 69 6.55 -7.18 -18.30
N TYR A 70 7.04 -6.45 -17.29
CA TYR A 70 8.34 -6.71 -16.65
C TYR A 70 8.19 -7.05 -15.17
N LEU A 71 8.88 -8.11 -14.76
CA LEU A 71 9.04 -8.52 -13.37
C LEU A 71 10.33 -9.33 -13.21
N SER A 72 11.12 -9.08 -12.16
CA SER A 72 12.31 -9.88 -11.83
C SER A 72 12.04 -10.82 -10.67
N LYS A 73 12.15 -12.12 -10.88
CA LYS A 73 12.05 -13.14 -9.82
C LYS A 73 13.19 -13.00 -8.79
N GLU A 74 14.38 -12.60 -9.21
CA GLU A 74 15.51 -12.35 -8.33
C GLU A 74 15.24 -11.16 -7.40
N ALA A 75 14.54 -10.12 -7.89
CA ALA A 75 14.09 -9.01 -7.05
C ALA A 75 13.05 -9.46 -6.03
N MET A 76 12.10 -10.31 -6.42
CA MET A 76 11.11 -10.92 -5.50
C MET A 76 11.79 -11.73 -4.39
N GLN A 77 12.78 -12.55 -4.74
CA GLN A 77 13.54 -13.36 -3.79
C GLN A 77 14.32 -12.47 -2.80
N ARG A 78 15.00 -11.43 -3.30
CA ARG A 78 15.69 -10.46 -2.43
C ARG A 78 14.72 -9.72 -1.51
N ALA A 79 13.58 -9.26 -2.05
CA ALA A 79 12.55 -8.58 -1.26
C ALA A 79 11.99 -9.50 -0.16
N LEU A 80 11.81 -10.78 -0.42
CA LEU A 80 11.37 -11.75 0.58
C LEU A 80 12.37 -11.91 1.73
N VAL A 81 13.67 -11.97 1.41
CA VAL A 81 14.73 -12.15 2.43
C VAL A 81 14.91 -10.91 3.30
N HIS A 82 14.81 -9.73 2.70
CA HIS A 82 15.12 -8.46 3.37
C HIS A 82 13.88 -7.66 3.80
N HIS A 83 12.67 -8.19 3.61
CA HIS A 83 11.41 -7.46 3.81
C HIS A 83 11.41 -6.10 3.08
N GLY A 84 11.90 -6.14 1.83
CA GLY A 84 12.03 -4.97 0.97
C GLY A 84 10.92 -4.90 -0.09
N GLU A 85 11.23 -4.24 -1.20
CA GLU A 85 10.32 -4.06 -2.32
C GLU A 85 10.78 -4.78 -3.59
N PHE A 86 9.81 -5.09 -4.45
CA PHE A 86 10.02 -5.40 -5.87
C PHE A 86 8.90 -4.75 -6.67
N ASN A 87 9.11 -4.56 -7.96
CA ASN A 87 8.12 -3.93 -8.82
C ASN A 87 7.71 -4.82 -9.99
N PHE A 88 6.47 -4.61 -10.42
CA PHE A 88 5.91 -5.08 -11.67
C PHE A 88 5.59 -3.86 -12.53
N ILE A 89 5.93 -3.90 -13.82
CA ILE A 89 5.61 -2.86 -14.79
C ILE A 89 4.70 -3.45 -15.84
N ASP A 90 3.49 -2.91 -15.96
CA ASP A 90 2.53 -3.35 -16.98
C ASP A 90 2.97 -2.90 -18.36
N GLY A 91 3.07 -3.86 -19.29
CA GLY A 91 3.62 -3.63 -20.63
C GLY A 91 2.74 -2.79 -21.55
N VAL A 92 1.47 -2.62 -21.26
CA VAL A 92 0.52 -1.83 -22.05
C VAL A 92 0.39 -0.40 -21.53
N THR A 93 0.21 -0.24 -20.24
CA THR A 93 -0.05 1.07 -19.62
C THR A 93 1.21 1.76 -19.12
N ASN A 94 2.32 1.02 -18.96
CA ASN A 94 3.54 1.43 -18.27
C ASN A 94 3.30 1.85 -16.80
N VAL A 95 2.16 1.49 -16.22
CA VAL A 95 1.89 1.70 -14.80
C VAL A 95 2.76 0.74 -13.99
N LYS A 96 3.41 1.29 -12.97
CA LYS A 96 4.24 0.53 -12.04
C LYS A 96 3.41 0.10 -10.83
N VAL A 97 3.57 -1.16 -10.43
CA VAL A 97 3.04 -1.68 -9.17
C VAL A 97 4.21 -2.01 -8.26
N ASP A 98 4.31 -1.32 -7.14
CA ASP A 98 5.33 -1.55 -6.12
C ASP A 98 4.80 -2.49 -5.04
N PHE A 99 5.41 -3.65 -4.93
CA PHE A 99 5.09 -4.65 -3.93
C PHE A 99 6.07 -4.57 -2.75
N TRP A 100 5.54 -4.28 -1.58
CA TRP A 100 6.26 -4.24 -0.31
C TRP A 100 6.04 -5.54 0.45
N VAL A 101 7.10 -6.30 0.68
CA VAL A 101 6.99 -7.57 1.39
C VAL A 101 6.98 -7.33 2.89
N LEU A 102 5.86 -7.67 3.52
CA LEU A 102 5.65 -7.45 4.94
C LEU A 102 6.58 -8.31 5.80
N GLY A 103 7.07 -7.72 6.89
CA GLY A 103 7.71 -8.44 7.98
C GLY A 103 6.72 -9.26 8.81
N ASN A 104 7.24 -10.06 9.71
CA ASN A 104 6.45 -10.92 10.61
C ASN A 104 6.10 -10.26 11.96
N ASP A 105 6.35 -8.96 12.10
CA ASP A 105 6.05 -8.23 13.33
C ASP A 105 4.55 -7.94 13.49
N GLU A 106 4.16 -7.52 14.69
CA GLU A 106 2.75 -7.30 15.03
C GLU A 106 2.12 -6.11 14.29
N PHE A 107 2.90 -5.10 13.90
CA PHE A 107 2.39 -3.97 13.13
C PHE A 107 1.90 -4.43 11.75
N HIS A 108 2.74 -5.16 11.01
CA HIS A 108 2.40 -5.66 9.68
C HIS A 108 1.24 -6.68 9.71
N LYS A 109 1.20 -7.56 10.74
CA LYS A 109 0.06 -8.46 10.94
C LYS A 109 -1.25 -7.70 11.19
N ASN A 110 -1.18 -6.59 11.96
CA ASN A 110 -2.34 -5.74 12.20
C ASN A 110 -2.82 -5.05 10.92
N GLN A 111 -1.93 -4.54 10.08
CA GLN A 111 -2.31 -3.95 8.79
C GLN A 111 -3.16 -4.92 7.95
N LEU A 112 -2.76 -6.18 7.84
CA LEU A 112 -3.53 -7.18 7.10
C LEU A 112 -4.86 -7.54 7.78
N ARG A 113 -4.90 -7.58 9.12
CA ARG A 113 -6.14 -7.88 9.87
C ARG A 113 -7.17 -6.74 9.80
N ARG A 114 -6.69 -5.50 9.81
CA ARG A 114 -7.51 -4.28 9.80
C ARG A 114 -7.83 -3.76 8.41
N ARG A 115 -7.36 -4.44 7.35
CA ARG A 115 -7.62 -4.04 5.97
C ARG A 115 -9.12 -3.94 5.69
N ILE A 116 -9.49 -2.98 4.86
CA ILE A 116 -10.88 -2.67 4.52
C ILE A 116 -11.12 -2.99 3.05
N SER A 117 -12.15 -3.78 2.78
CA SER A 117 -12.53 -4.16 1.42
C SER A 117 -13.30 -3.05 0.71
N GLU A 118 -13.08 -2.94 -0.59
CA GLU A 118 -13.86 -2.11 -1.51
C GLU A 118 -14.06 -2.86 -2.82
N GLU A 119 -15.16 -2.60 -3.49
CA GLU A 119 -15.40 -3.16 -4.81
C GLU A 119 -14.93 -2.19 -5.90
N ILE A 120 -13.99 -2.64 -6.73
CA ILE A 120 -13.45 -1.90 -7.87
C ILE A 120 -13.69 -2.70 -9.14
N TYR A 121 -14.58 -2.21 -10.00
CA TYR A 121 -14.95 -2.86 -11.26
C TYR A 121 -15.31 -4.35 -11.11
N GLY A 122 -16.12 -4.69 -10.09
CA GLY A 122 -16.59 -6.06 -9.84
C GLY A 122 -15.56 -6.98 -9.16
N GLN A 123 -14.45 -6.43 -8.67
CA GLN A 123 -13.44 -7.16 -7.90
C GLN A 123 -13.30 -6.58 -6.49
N THR A 124 -13.32 -7.45 -5.48
CA THR A 124 -12.99 -7.04 -4.12
C THR A 124 -11.51 -6.70 -4.03
N VAL A 125 -11.21 -5.49 -3.59
CA VAL A 125 -9.85 -4.97 -3.37
C VAL A 125 -9.72 -4.56 -1.91
N TYR A 126 -8.64 -4.95 -1.26
CA TYR A 126 -8.38 -4.61 0.13
C TYR A 126 -7.44 -3.42 0.23
N PHE A 127 -7.82 -2.43 1.04
CA PHE A 127 -7.02 -1.25 1.36
C PHE A 127 -6.56 -1.30 2.81
N VAL A 128 -5.39 -0.76 3.06
CA VAL A 128 -4.95 -0.46 4.43
C VAL A 128 -5.98 0.45 5.12
N SER A 129 -6.20 0.28 6.44
CA SER A 129 -7.08 1.20 7.19
C SER A 129 -6.53 2.63 7.19
N PRO A 130 -7.37 3.66 7.39
CA PRO A 130 -6.87 5.04 7.44
C PRO A 130 -5.84 5.24 8.55
N GLU A 131 -5.98 4.58 9.71
CA GLU A 131 -5.01 4.65 10.79
C GLU A 131 -3.68 4.00 10.40
N ASP A 132 -3.72 2.80 9.81
CA ASP A 132 -2.51 2.09 9.40
C ASP A 132 -1.81 2.81 8.24
N LEU A 133 -2.54 3.51 7.36
CA LEU A 133 -1.96 4.40 6.36
C LEU A 133 -1.22 5.58 7.02
N ILE A 134 -1.81 6.22 8.01
CA ILE A 134 -1.17 7.29 8.79
C ILE A 134 0.12 6.78 9.42
N LEU A 135 0.08 5.61 10.08
CA LEU A 135 1.24 5.01 10.74
C LEU A 135 2.37 4.69 9.78
N SER A 136 2.06 4.08 8.62
CA SER A 136 3.05 3.80 7.57
C SER A 136 3.70 5.07 7.02
N LYS A 137 2.89 6.12 6.79
CA LYS A 137 3.40 7.40 6.30
C LYS A 137 4.25 8.15 7.32
N LEU A 138 3.98 8.00 8.61
CA LEU A 138 4.83 8.52 9.68
C LEU A 138 6.19 7.83 9.69
N LEU A 139 6.24 6.51 9.50
CA LEU A 139 7.50 5.77 9.38
C LEU A 139 8.29 6.22 8.15
N TRP A 140 7.65 6.32 6.99
CA TRP A 140 8.29 6.80 5.77
C TRP A 140 8.80 8.24 5.90
N HIS A 141 8.06 9.10 6.61
CA HIS A 141 8.54 10.45 6.90
C HIS A 141 9.76 10.43 7.84
N LYS A 142 9.74 9.60 8.88
CA LYS A 142 10.86 9.46 9.82
C LYS A 142 12.16 9.04 9.12
N GLU A 143 12.05 8.21 8.06
CA GLU A 143 13.20 7.71 7.29
C GLU A 143 13.67 8.69 6.21
N SER A 144 12.75 9.37 5.53
CA SER A 144 13.04 10.16 4.32
C SER A 144 12.94 11.66 4.49
N GLU A 145 12.40 12.14 5.63
CA GLU A 145 12.06 13.55 5.91
C GLU A 145 11.11 14.19 4.85
N SER A 146 10.40 13.36 4.07
CA SER A 146 9.54 13.81 2.98
C SER A 146 8.32 14.57 3.49
N THR A 147 8.18 15.84 3.11
CA THR A 147 7.01 16.68 3.41
C THR A 147 5.73 16.16 2.79
N LYS A 148 5.80 15.48 1.64
CA LYS A 148 4.65 14.84 0.98
C LYS A 148 3.96 13.83 1.91
N GLN A 149 4.71 13.09 2.73
CA GLN A 149 4.11 12.17 3.68
C GLN A 149 3.29 12.90 4.74
N LEU A 150 3.78 14.05 5.23
CA LEU A 150 3.03 14.88 6.20
C LEU A 150 1.75 15.47 5.60
N GLU A 151 1.80 15.90 4.34
CA GLU A 151 0.63 16.40 3.61
C GLU A 151 -0.43 15.31 3.43
N ASP A 152 -0.01 14.10 3.08
CA ASP A 152 -0.88 12.94 2.96
C ASP A 152 -1.53 12.59 4.31
N ILE A 153 -0.76 12.55 5.41
CA ILE A 153 -1.29 12.31 6.76
C ILE A 153 -2.32 13.37 7.14
N LYS A 154 -1.98 14.63 6.93
CA LYS A 154 -2.88 15.76 7.22
C LYS A 154 -4.18 15.61 6.44
N SER A 155 -4.08 15.29 5.16
CA SER A 155 -5.23 15.05 4.28
C SER A 155 -6.16 13.96 4.81
N VAL A 156 -5.62 12.84 5.27
CA VAL A 156 -6.41 11.74 5.86
C VAL A 156 -7.09 12.20 7.16
N ILE A 157 -6.36 12.89 8.06
CA ILE A 157 -6.94 13.41 9.33
C ILE A 157 -8.08 14.40 9.07
N GLU A 158 -7.97 15.23 8.03
CA GLU A 158 -9.01 16.23 7.70
C GLU A 158 -10.26 15.62 7.09
N VAL A 159 -10.15 14.52 6.36
CA VAL A 159 -11.27 13.90 5.64
C VAL A 159 -11.97 12.85 6.49
N GLN A 160 -11.23 12.11 7.34
CA GLN A 160 -11.82 11.07 8.18
C GLN A 160 -12.46 11.67 9.43
N GLU A 161 -13.79 11.52 9.55
CA GLU A 161 -14.55 11.99 10.71
C GLU A 161 -14.25 11.16 11.96
N ILE A 162 -13.99 9.86 11.77
CA ILE A 162 -13.75 8.90 12.84
C ILE A 162 -12.41 8.21 12.61
N LEU A 163 -11.49 8.40 13.56
CA LEU A 163 -10.20 7.71 13.62
C LEU A 163 -10.03 7.11 15.02
N ASP A 164 -9.47 5.91 15.09
CA ASP A 164 -9.08 5.27 16.36
C ASP A 164 -7.80 5.92 16.90
N TRP A 165 -7.98 7.02 17.65
CA TRP A 165 -6.88 7.79 18.24
C TRP A 165 -6.11 7.02 19.32
N GLU A 166 -6.75 6.06 20.03
CA GLU A 166 -6.07 5.22 21.02
C GLU A 166 -5.12 4.25 20.30
N TYR A 167 -5.56 3.68 19.20
CA TYR A 167 -4.72 2.85 18.32
C TYR A 167 -3.54 3.64 17.76
N LEU A 168 -3.80 4.83 17.21
CA LEU A 168 -2.77 5.73 16.67
C LEU A 168 -1.75 6.12 17.75
N GLU A 169 -2.20 6.51 18.94
CA GLU A 169 -1.30 6.91 20.04
C GLU A 169 -0.41 5.75 20.49
N ARG A 170 -0.97 4.56 20.66
CA ARG A 170 -0.22 3.36 21.06
C ARG A 170 0.89 3.04 20.05
N TRP A 171 0.56 2.97 18.75
CA TRP A 171 1.52 2.61 17.73
C TRP A 171 2.55 3.70 17.46
N THR A 172 2.15 4.97 17.45
CA THR A 172 3.12 6.07 17.26
C THR A 172 4.10 6.21 18.41
N LYS A 173 3.71 5.89 19.65
CA LYS A 173 4.64 5.81 20.78
C LYS A 173 5.65 4.67 20.59
N THR A 174 5.20 3.49 20.15
CA THR A 174 6.07 2.35 19.84
C THR A 174 7.04 2.65 18.69
N GLN A 175 6.57 3.38 17.68
CA GLN A 175 7.35 3.78 16.49
C GLN A 175 8.16 5.07 16.69
N GLU A 176 8.04 5.72 17.86
CA GLU A 176 8.69 7.01 18.20
C GLU A 176 8.28 8.16 17.23
N THR A 177 7.04 8.15 16.73
CA THR A 177 6.51 9.15 15.79
C THR A 177 5.38 9.99 16.40
N TRP A 178 5.06 9.80 17.68
CA TRP A 178 3.96 10.50 18.36
C TRP A 178 4.05 12.03 18.27
N HIS A 179 5.23 12.59 18.47
CA HIS A 179 5.45 14.05 18.42
C HIS A 179 5.09 14.63 17.04
N ILE A 180 5.30 13.88 15.95
CA ILE A 180 4.96 14.29 14.60
C ILE A 180 3.43 14.29 14.45
N LEU A 181 2.77 13.19 14.81
CA LEU A 181 1.31 13.07 14.71
C LEU A 181 0.59 14.11 15.56
N GLU A 182 1.03 14.33 16.80
CA GLU A 182 0.46 15.33 17.71
C GLU A 182 0.55 16.74 17.12
N SER A 183 1.70 17.10 16.53
CA SER A 183 1.89 18.38 15.85
C SER A 183 0.92 18.56 14.68
N LEU A 184 0.72 17.53 13.86
CA LEU A 184 -0.23 17.56 12.74
C LEU A 184 -1.68 17.70 13.23
N ARG A 185 -2.07 16.92 14.25
CA ARG A 185 -3.42 16.98 14.84
C ARG A 185 -3.79 18.37 15.36
N LYS A 186 -2.84 19.10 15.97
CA LYS A 186 -3.07 20.47 16.46
C LYS A 186 -3.27 21.49 15.35
N ARG A 187 -2.77 21.21 14.14
CA ARG A 187 -2.88 22.11 12.97
C ARG A 187 -4.15 21.89 12.14
N VAL A 188 -4.83 20.78 12.33
CA VAL A 188 -6.06 20.41 11.61
C VAL A 188 -7.32 20.85 12.36
N LYS A 189 -7.22 21.09 13.66
CA LYS A 189 -8.29 21.69 14.49
C LYS A 189 -8.28 23.20 14.38
#